data_7a0cbf05dea3cce2b35accee18dc10aa
#
_entry.id   7a0cbf05dea3cce2b35accee18dc10aa
#
_cell.length_a   1.000
_cell.length_b   1.000
_cell.length_c   1.000
_cell.angle_alpha   90.00
_cell.angle_beta   90.00
_cell.angle_gamma   90.00
#
_symmetry.space_group_name_H-M   'P 1'
#
loop_
_entity.id
_entity.type
_entity.pdbx_description
1 polymer ?
#
loop_
_entity_poly.entity_id
_entity_poly.type
_entity_poly.pdbx_seq_one_letter_code
_entity_poly.pdbx_strand_id
1 'polypeptide(L)'
;TWPVQIKEFKKVNLVAVDMAGNKSVAKVPFYIKTFAEKADDIKVSEDFINGVSKQVLENSEMNIPTETVDIFLKANKELREKNVKTIREVVRKNFSNILVTSYDIKPFLRLENSATVAGFGERRSYFYNDQKIDEEWHLGNDWASVKRAPIKTFNDGKVIFKDYLGIYGN
;
A
#
# COMPACT_ATOMS: atom_id res chain seq x y z
N THR A 1 5.54 1.28 -12.88
CA THR A 1 4.72 0.34 -12.08
C THR A 1 3.40 0.10 -12.77
N TRP A 2 2.94 -1.14 -12.78
CA TRP A 2 1.67 -1.53 -13.37
C TRP A 2 0.60 -1.59 -12.30
N PRO A 3 -0.62 -1.08 -12.54
CA PRO A 3 -1.73 -1.25 -11.61
C PRO A 3 -2.07 -2.74 -11.43
N VAL A 4 -2.32 -3.17 -10.21
CA VAL A 4 -2.64 -4.57 -9.87
C VAL A 4 -3.89 -5.08 -10.61
N GLN A 5 -4.83 -4.17 -10.89
CA GLN A 5 -6.09 -4.50 -11.56
C GLN A 5 -5.96 -4.78 -13.06
N ILE A 6 -4.84 -4.40 -13.69
CA ILE A 6 -4.65 -4.60 -15.11
C ILE A 6 -4.16 -6.02 -15.36
N LYS A 7 -5.00 -6.85 -15.94
CA LYS A 7 -4.71 -8.27 -16.25
C LYS A 7 -4.14 -8.49 -17.65
N GLU A 8 -4.40 -7.56 -18.58
CA GLU A 8 -4.00 -7.70 -19.98
C GLU A 8 -3.47 -6.39 -20.57
N PHE A 9 -2.42 -6.51 -21.36
CA PHE A 9 -1.88 -5.41 -22.17
C PHE A 9 -1.81 -5.87 -23.63
N LYS A 10 -2.41 -5.10 -24.51
CA LYS A 10 -2.35 -5.40 -25.95
C LYS A 10 -1.04 -4.96 -26.58
N LYS A 11 -0.48 -3.83 -26.11
CA LYS A 11 0.78 -3.28 -26.62
C LYS A 11 1.41 -2.30 -25.61
N VAL A 12 2.72 -2.23 -25.62
CA VAL A 12 3.50 -1.19 -24.95
C VAL A 12 4.35 -0.49 -26.01
N ASN A 13 4.27 0.82 -26.07
CA ASN A 13 5.04 1.63 -27.03
C ASN A 13 5.89 2.62 -26.27
N LEU A 14 7.12 2.80 -26.73
CA LEU A 14 7.97 3.94 -26.40
C LEU A 14 7.66 5.05 -27.42
N VAL A 15 7.26 6.20 -26.94
CA VAL A 15 7.00 7.37 -27.78
C VAL A 15 8.02 8.46 -27.45
N ALA A 16 8.78 8.85 -28.44
CA ALA A 16 9.67 10.01 -28.38
C ALA A 16 9.03 11.17 -29.14
N VAL A 17 9.08 12.35 -28.56
CA VAL A 17 8.59 13.59 -29.20
C VAL A 17 9.73 14.60 -29.14
N ASP A 18 10.11 15.18 -30.29
CA ASP A 18 11.10 16.24 -30.34
C ASP A 18 10.48 17.61 -30.01
N MET A 19 11.33 18.64 -29.95
CA MET A 19 10.87 19.98 -29.64
C MET A 19 9.99 20.60 -30.76
N ALA A 20 10.05 20.08 -31.98
CA ALA A 20 9.22 20.50 -33.12
C ALA A 20 7.87 19.75 -33.13
N GLY A 21 7.65 18.81 -32.21
CA GLY A 21 6.43 18.02 -32.13
C GLY A 21 6.41 16.75 -32.99
N ASN A 22 7.50 16.39 -33.65
CA ASN A 22 7.59 15.16 -34.41
C ASN A 22 7.61 13.97 -33.46
N LYS A 23 6.87 12.91 -33.80
CA LYS A 23 6.73 11.71 -32.99
C LYS A 23 7.40 10.52 -33.64
N SER A 24 8.19 9.80 -32.86
CA SER A 24 8.70 8.48 -33.20
C SER A 24 8.13 7.46 -32.22
N VAL A 25 7.72 6.29 -32.73
CA VAL A 25 7.10 5.26 -31.93
C VAL A 25 7.85 3.94 -32.13
N ALA A 26 8.36 3.38 -31.07
CA ALA A 26 8.95 2.06 -31.07
C ALA A 26 8.11 1.10 -30.23
N LYS A 27 7.85 -0.10 -30.74
CA LYS A 27 7.17 -1.14 -30.00
C LYS A 27 8.16 -1.73 -28.99
N VAL A 28 7.77 -1.74 -27.72
CA VAL A 28 8.55 -2.38 -26.66
C VAL A 28 8.13 -3.85 -26.56
N PRO A 29 9.04 -4.80 -26.81
CA PRO A 29 8.76 -6.20 -26.50
C PRO A 29 8.65 -6.35 -24.98
N PHE A 30 7.56 -6.95 -24.51
CA PHE A 30 7.35 -7.19 -23.10
C PHE A 30 6.73 -8.56 -22.89
N TYR A 31 7.03 -9.12 -21.75
CA TYR A 31 6.41 -10.33 -21.24
C TYR A 31 5.80 -10.05 -19.86
N ILE A 32 4.53 -10.34 -19.73
CA ILE A 32 3.85 -10.25 -18.44
C ILE A 32 3.84 -11.64 -17.83
N LYS A 33 4.57 -11.80 -16.74
CA LYS A 33 4.45 -13.00 -15.93
C LYS A 33 3.10 -12.93 -15.21
N THR A 34 2.17 -13.79 -15.64
CA THR A 34 0.92 -13.98 -14.91
C THR A 34 1.24 -14.64 -13.56
N PHE A 35 0.70 -14.10 -12.49
CA PHE A 35 0.70 -14.79 -11.20
C PHE A 35 -0.75 -15.03 -10.77
N ALA A 36 -0.97 -16.11 -10.04
CA ALA A 36 -2.28 -16.42 -9.52
C ALA A 36 -2.72 -15.29 -8.56
N GLU A 37 -3.90 -14.75 -8.79
CA GLU A 37 -4.51 -13.80 -7.86
C GLU A 37 -4.71 -14.49 -6.52
N LYS A 38 -4.13 -13.92 -5.48
CA LYS A 38 -4.37 -14.37 -4.11
C LYS A 38 -5.58 -13.61 -3.58
N ALA A 39 -6.51 -14.33 -3.04
CA ALA A 39 -7.68 -13.79 -2.36
C ALA A 39 -7.71 -14.31 -0.92
N ASP A 40 -8.10 -13.45 0.00
CA ASP A 40 -8.23 -13.77 1.41
C ASP A 40 -9.57 -13.22 1.93
N ASP A 41 -10.34 -14.10 2.57
CA ASP A 41 -11.63 -13.76 3.17
C ASP A 41 -11.44 -13.58 4.67
N ILE A 42 -11.47 -12.33 5.13
CA ILE A 42 -11.18 -11.93 6.50
C ILE A 42 -12.49 -11.76 7.26
N LYS A 43 -12.70 -12.58 8.27
CA LYS A 43 -13.81 -12.40 9.22
C LYS A 43 -13.42 -11.35 10.26
N VAL A 44 -14.16 -10.26 10.28
CA VAL A 44 -13.96 -9.16 11.23
C VAL A 44 -14.88 -9.40 12.43
N SER A 45 -14.29 -9.50 13.62
CA SER A 45 -15.07 -9.65 14.85
C SER A 45 -15.52 -8.30 15.41
N GLU A 46 -16.59 -8.32 16.19
CA GLU A 46 -17.07 -7.13 16.91
C GLU A 46 -16.01 -6.57 17.87
N ASP A 47 -15.26 -7.44 18.55
CA ASP A 47 -14.16 -7.05 19.43
C ASP A 47 -13.04 -6.32 18.66
N PHE A 48 -12.73 -6.78 17.45
CA PHE A 48 -11.76 -6.09 16.60
C PHE A 48 -12.24 -4.69 16.20
N ILE A 49 -13.51 -4.56 15.85
CA ILE A 49 -14.09 -3.27 15.44
C ILE A 49 -14.10 -2.30 16.63
N ASN A 50 -14.67 -2.73 17.75
CA ASN A 50 -14.80 -1.89 18.94
C ASN A 50 -13.47 -1.64 19.66
N GLY A 51 -12.50 -2.50 19.49
CA GLY A 51 -11.12 -2.30 19.97
C GLY A 51 -10.27 -1.56 18.94
N VAL A 52 -9.77 -2.31 17.95
CA VAL A 52 -8.73 -1.79 17.05
C VAL A 52 -9.24 -0.69 16.12
N SER A 53 -10.36 -0.91 15.41
CA SER A 53 -10.85 0.07 14.44
C SER A 53 -11.26 1.38 15.12
N LYS A 54 -11.94 1.28 16.26
CA LYS A 54 -12.32 2.45 17.05
C LYS A 54 -11.11 3.21 17.57
N GLN A 55 -10.13 2.51 18.15
CA GLN A 55 -8.90 3.13 18.67
C GLN A 55 -8.11 3.85 17.56
N VAL A 56 -8.05 3.29 16.36
CA VAL A 56 -7.37 3.91 15.22
C VAL A 56 -8.07 5.20 14.81
N LEU A 57 -9.40 5.26 14.83
CA LEU A 57 -10.16 6.47 14.57
C LEU A 57 -9.96 7.53 15.66
N GLU A 58 -10.00 7.12 16.94
CA GLU A 58 -9.74 8.00 18.08
C GLU A 58 -8.35 8.63 18.01
N ASN A 59 -7.32 7.82 17.78
CA ASN A 59 -5.94 8.30 17.63
C ASN A 59 -5.74 9.19 16.39
N SER A 60 -6.64 9.12 15.42
CA SER A 60 -6.65 9.96 14.21
C SER A 60 -7.57 11.17 14.34
N GLU A 61 -8.09 11.43 15.53
CA GLU A 61 -9.02 12.54 15.83
C GLU A 61 -10.27 12.57 14.93
N MET A 62 -10.75 11.37 14.57
CA MET A 62 -11.96 11.20 13.77
C MET A 62 -13.17 10.91 14.65
N ASN A 63 -14.34 11.43 14.28
CA ASN A 63 -15.58 11.09 14.96
C ASN A 63 -15.90 9.59 14.77
N ILE A 64 -16.40 8.96 15.85
CA ILE A 64 -16.76 7.55 15.88
C ILE A 64 -18.23 7.41 15.48
N PRO A 65 -18.55 6.61 14.45
CA PRO A 65 -19.92 6.25 14.12
C PRO A 65 -20.61 5.47 15.25
N THR A 66 -21.93 5.42 15.23
CA THR A 66 -22.72 4.67 16.19
C THR A 66 -22.79 3.19 15.81
N GLU A 67 -22.93 2.91 14.52
CA GLU A 67 -23.09 1.55 14.00
C GLU A 67 -21.73 0.83 13.88
N THR A 68 -21.67 -0.41 14.35
CA THR A 68 -20.44 -1.22 14.38
C THR A 68 -19.79 -1.33 13.01
N VAL A 69 -20.56 -1.62 11.96
CA VAL A 69 -20.03 -1.76 10.60
C VAL A 69 -19.46 -0.44 10.08
N ASP A 70 -20.10 0.69 10.40
CA ASP A 70 -19.65 2.00 9.97
C ASP A 70 -18.33 2.41 10.64
N ILE A 71 -18.07 1.97 11.87
CA ILE A 71 -16.77 2.17 12.53
C ILE A 71 -15.67 1.49 11.69
N PHE A 72 -15.89 0.23 11.29
CA PHE A 72 -14.93 -0.48 10.45
C PHE A 72 -14.75 0.20 9.09
N LEU A 73 -15.83 0.51 8.40
CA LEU A 73 -15.79 1.14 7.07
C LEU A 73 -15.10 2.50 7.12
N LYS A 74 -15.35 3.27 8.16
CA LYS A 74 -14.70 4.57 8.32
C LYS A 74 -13.19 4.44 8.52
N ALA A 75 -12.74 3.46 9.31
CA ALA A 75 -11.32 3.17 9.50
C ALA A 75 -10.68 2.60 8.23
N ASN A 76 -11.34 1.62 7.60
CA ASN A 76 -10.76 0.88 6.49
C ASN A 76 -10.84 1.60 5.13
N LYS A 77 -11.77 2.54 4.94
CA LYS A 77 -11.91 3.35 3.71
C LYS A 77 -11.51 4.80 3.93
N GLU A 78 -12.32 5.58 4.65
CA GLU A 78 -12.13 7.02 4.77
C GLU A 78 -10.77 7.39 5.35
N LEU A 79 -10.39 6.77 6.47
CA LEU A 79 -9.08 7.01 7.07
C LEU A 79 -7.95 6.49 6.18
N ARG A 80 -8.12 5.33 5.54
CA ARG A 80 -7.13 4.80 4.58
C ARG A 80 -6.90 5.78 3.44
N GLU A 81 -7.93 6.32 2.83
CA GLU A 81 -7.83 7.32 1.76
C GLU A 81 -7.11 8.58 2.23
N LYS A 82 -7.46 9.08 3.41
CA LYS A 82 -6.79 10.22 4.05
C LYS A 82 -5.30 9.94 4.24
N ASN A 83 -4.95 8.76 4.76
CA ASN A 83 -3.55 8.37 4.97
C ASN A 83 -2.78 8.25 3.64
N VAL A 84 -3.36 7.62 2.63
CA VAL A 84 -2.75 7.51 1.28
C VAL A 84 -2.53 8.89 0.67
N LYS A 85 -3.48 9.82 0.84
CA LYS A 85 -3.33 11.20 0.39
C LYS A 85 -2.15 11.89 1.08
N THR A 86 -2.05 11.76 2.41
CA THR A 86 -0.92 12.30 3.19
C THR A 86 0.42 11.75 2.69
N ILE A 87 0.53 10.44 2.50
CA ILE A 87 1.75 9.80 1.97
C ILE A 87 2.12 10.41 0.60
N ARG A 88 1.15 10.51 -0.31
CA ARG A 88 1.38 11.06 -1.66
C ARG A 88 1.82 12.53 -1.62
N GLU A 89 1.23 13.34 -0.76
CA GLU A 89 1.59 14.75 -0.60
C GLU A 89 3.00 14.90 -0.03
N VAL A 90 3.35 14.13 0.99
CA VAL A 90 4.70 14.12 1.57
C VAL A 90 5.75 13.70 0.54
N VAL A 91 5.49 12.61 -0.18
CA VAL A 91 6.39 12.14 -1.24
C VAL A 91 6.53 13.19 -2.33
N ARG A 92 5.43 13.77 -2.82
CA ARG A 92 5.45 14.81 -3.85
C ARG A 92 6.24 16.04 -3.43
N LYS A 93 6.05 16.49 -2.18
CA LYS A 93 6.75 17.67 -1.63
C LYS A 93 8.25 17.46 -1.54
N ASN A 94 8.67 16.22 -1.26
CA ASN A 94 10.08 15.88 -1.06
C ASN A 94 10.72 15.22 -2.30
N PHE A 95 9.95 15.03 -3.36
CA PHE A 95 10.47 14.48 -4.61
C PHE A 95 11.47 15.45 -5.23
N SER A 96 12.66 14.95 -5.53
CA SER A 96 13.70 15.71 -6.23
C SER A 96 13.80 15.23 -7.68
N ASN A 97 13.80 16.17 -8.63
CA ASN A 97 14.03 15.89 -10.05
C ASN A 97 15.52 15.79 -10.39
N ILE A 98 16.38 15.58 -9.40
CA ILE A 98 17.81 15.38 -9.64
C ILE A 98 17.95 14.04 -10.38
N LEU A 99 18.52 14.13 -11.59
CA LEU A 99 18.89 12.95 -12.35
C LEU A 99 20.03 12.24 -11.62
N VAL A 100 19.75 11.11 -11.02
CA VAL A 100 20.77 10.26 -10.40
C VAL A 100 21.26 9.29 -11.45
N THR A 101 22.52 9.37 -11.80
CA THR A 101 23.15 8.59 -12.87
C THR A 101 23.63 7.22 -12.41
N SER A 102 23.78 7.03 -11.10
CA SER A 102 24.13 5.74 -10.51
C SER A 102 23.54 5.61 -9.10
N TYR A 103 23.13 4.40 -8.76
CA TYR A 103 22.66 4.05 -7.43
C TYR A 103 23.44 2.85 -6.91
N ASP A 104 24.00 2.97 -5.74
CA ASP A 104 24.47 1.82 -4.97
C ASP A 104 23.38 1.45 -3.95
N ILE A 105 22.30 0.88 -4.47
CA ILE A 105 21.18 0.41 -3.63
C ILE A 105 21.43 -1.03 -3.25
N LYS A 106 21.63 -1.26 -1.97
CA LYS A 106 21.72 -2.60 -1.40
C LYS A 106 20.35 -3.28 -1.43
N PRO A 107 20.30 -4.61 -1.64
CA PRO A 107 19.04 -5.34 -1.58
C PRO A 107 18.32 -5.12 -0.26
N PHE A 108 17.01 -4.89 -0.33
CA PHE A 108 16.17 -4.87 0.87
C PHE A 108 16.03 -6.29 1.42
N LEU A 109 16.42 -6.47 2.66
CA LEU A 109 16.31 -7.74 3.35
C LEU A 109 15.00 -7.81 4.12
N ARG A 110 14.47 -9.01 4.24
CA ARG A 110 13.31 -9.27 5.08
C ARG A 110 13.68 -9.04 6.56
N LEU A 111 12.72 -8.63 7.37
CA LEU A 111 12.87 -8.52 8.81
C LEU A 111 13.41 -9.84 9.40
N GLU A 112 14.44 -9.78 10.23
CA GLU A 112 15.09 -10.95 10.82
C GLU A 112 14.10 -11.79 11.61
N ASN A 113 14.20 -13.11 11.49
CA ASN A 113 13.33 -14.09 12.16
C ASN A 113 11.83 -13.85 11.92
N SER A 114 11.47 -13.29 10.75
CA SER A 114 10.09 -13.02 10.42
C SER A 114 9.47 -14.11 9.55
N ALA A 115 8.18 -14.32 9.74
CA ALA A 115 7.31 -15.04 8.83
C ALA A 115 6.59 -14.04 7.90
N THR A 116 6.36 -14.42 6.65
CA THR A 116 5.47 -13.65 5.76
C THR A 116 4.04 -13.99 6.13
N VAL A 117 3.28 -12.97 6.52
CA VAL A 117 1.87 -13.10 6.90
C VAL A 117 0.99 -12.81 5.70
N ALA A 118 1.32 -11.78 4.92
CA ALA A 118 0.59 -11.40 3.73
C ALA A 118 1.54 -10.86 2.65
N GLY A 119 1.16 -11.02 1.39
CA GLY A 119 1.94 -10.60 0.24
C GLY A 119 1.32 -9.45 -0.53
N PHE A 120 2.13 -8.84 -1.39
CA PHE A 120 1.68 -7.78 -2.28
C PHE A 120 0.65 -8.31 -3.29
N GLY A 121 -0.42 -7.55 -3.51
CA GLY A 121 -1.43 -7.85 -4.50
C GLY A 121 -2.47 -8.87 -4.06
N GLU A 122 -2.60 -9.15 -2.77
CA GLU A 122 -3.70 -9.95 -2.24
C GLU A 122 -4.99 -9.13 -2.23
N ARG A 123 -6.07 -9.72 -2.75
CA ARG A 123 -7.41 -9.16 -2.67
C ARG A 123 -8.06 -9.63 -1.38
N ARG A 124 -8.36 -8.71 -0.48
CA ARG A 124 -8.97 -8.99 0.83
C ARG A 124 -10.43 -8.64 0.81
N SER A 125 -11.29 -9.64 1.04
CA SER A 125 -12.72 -9.44 1.27
C SER A 125 -12.99 -9.49 2.77
N TYR A 126 -13.67 -8.48 3.31
CA TYR A 126 -13.98 -8.38 4.74
C TYR A 126 -15.44 -8.77 4.98
N PHE A 127 -15.63 -9.64 5.96
CA PHE A 127 -16.95 -10.17 6.32
C PHE A 127 -17.27 -9.88 7.79
N TYR A 128 -18.45 -9.36 8.04
CA TYR A 128 -19.01 -9.22 9.38
C TYR A 128 -20.38 -9.90 9.42
N ASN A 129 -20.60 -10.79 10.38
CA ASN A 129 -21.80 -11.64 10.48
C ASN A 129 -22.13 -12.34 9.14
N ASP A 130 -21.10 -12.93 8.52
CA ASP A 130 -21.15 -13.63 7.23
C ASP A 130 -21.60 -12.76 6.03
N GLN A 131 -21.75 -11.47 6.20
CA GLN A 131 -22.00 -10.52 5.12
C GLN A 131 -20.72 -9.84 4.71
N LYS A 132 -20.47 -9.77 3.38
CA LYS A 132 -19.33 -9.01 2.85
C LYS A 132 -19.61 -7.52 3.03
N ILE A 133 -18.75 -6.86 3.80
CA ILE A 133 -18.87 -5.44 4.13
C ILE A 133 -17.86 -4.56 3.37
N ASP A 134 -16.72 -5.14 2.94
CA ASP A 134 -15.69 -4.39 2.24
C ASP A 134 -14.79 -5.27 1.37
N GLU A 135 -14.03 -4.63 0.47
CA GLU A 135 -12.97 -5.27 -0.31
C GLU A 135 -11.83 -4.29 -0.55
N GLU A 136 -10.61 -4.72 -0.28
CA GLU A 136 -9.41 -3.92 -0.46
C GLU A 136 -8.24 -4.73 -1.02
N TRP A 137 -7.33 -4.05 -1.70
CA TRP A 137 -6.07 -4.64 -2.15
C TRP A 137 -4.97 -4.42 -1.13
N HIS A 138 -4.28 -5.49 -0.79
CA HIS A 138 -3.08 -5.42 0.04
C HIS A 138 -1.88 -5.00 -0.83
N LEU A 139 -1.42 -3.76 -0.66
CA LEU A 139 -0.36 -3.17 -1.48
C LEU A 139 1.02 -3.17 -0.79
N GLY A 140 1.24 -4.13 0.11
CA GLY A 140 2.47 -4.30 0.86
C GLY A 140 2.85 -5.75 1.07
N ASN A 141 3.91 -5.97 1.83
CA ASN A 141 4.26 -7.27 2.38
C ASN A 141 4.29 -7.16 3.90
N ASP A 142 3.50 -8.00 4.56
CA ASP A 142 3.45 -8.04 6.02
C ASP A 142 4.39 -9.13 6.54
N TRP A 143 5.32 -8.73 7.37
CA TRP A 143 6.25 -9.63 8.05
C TRP A 143 6.05 -9.57 9.55
N ALA A 144 5.71 -10.69 10.15
CA ALA A 144 5.59 -10.81 11.60
C ALA A 144 6.87 -11.37 12.20
N SER A 145 7.42 -10.71 13.21
CA SER A 145 8.57 -11.13 13.97
C SER A 145 8.28 -11.09 15.47
N VAL A 146 9.28 -11.31 16.30
CA VAL A 146 9.14 -11.22 17.75
C VAL A 146 8.86 -9.78 18.20
N LYS A 147 8.15 -9.62 19.31
CA LYS A 147 7.85 -8.32 19.89
C LYS A 147 9.13 -7.50 20.09
N ARG A 148 9.11 -6.24 19.63
CA ARG A 148 10.26 -5.31 19.69
C ARG A 148 11.47 -5.75 18.85
N ALA A 149 11.27 -6.55 17.81
CA ALA A 149 12.34 -6.82 16.86
C ALA A 149 12.86 -5.50 16.26
N PRO A 150 14.19 -5.31 16.14
CA PRO A 150 14.74 -4.09 15.56
C PRO A 150 14.43 -4.04 14.06
N ILE A 151 13.91 -2.90 13.59
CA ILE A 151 13.74 -2.62 12.16
C ILE A 151 14.98 -1.90 11.68
N LYS A 152 15.82 -2.60 10.92
CA LYS A 152 17.08 -2.05 10.38
C LYS A 152 16.84 -1.31 9.07
N THR A 153 17.54 -0.19 8.88
CA THR A 153 17.67 0.44 7.57
C THR A 153 18.80 -0.24 6.80
N PHE A 154 18.55 -0.57 5.54
CA PHE A 154 19.56 -1.24 4.69
C PHE A 154 20.26 -0.28 3.73
N ASN A 155 19.71 0.90 3.54
CA ASN A 155 20.24 1.95 2.70
C ASN A 155 20.19 3.28 3.43
N ASP A 156 21.06 4.20 3.04
CA ASP A 156 21.01 5.57 3.52
C ASP A 156 19.73 6.24 3.02
N GLY A 157 19.18 7.13 3.81
CA GLY A 157 17.96 7.84 3.47
C GLY A 157 17.71 9.04 4.37
N LYS A 158 16.78 9.89 3.94
CA LYS A 158 16.31 11.04 4.72
C LYS A 158 14.90 10.76 5.22
N VAL A 159 14.67 10.92 6.51
CA VAL A 159 13.32 10.89 7.08
C VAL A 159 12.54 12.11 6.58
N ILE A 160 11.49 11.88 5.82
CA ILE A 160 10.64 12.93 5.24
C ILE A 160 9.30 13.07 5.95
N PHE A 161 8.94 12.10 6.77
CA PHE A 161 7.71 12.09 7.57
C PHE A 161 7.94 11.28 8.85
N LYS A 162 7.41 11.77 9.97
CA LYS A 162 7.40 11.10 11.26
C LYS A 162 6.16 11.57 12.01
N ASP A 163 5.13 10.75 12.02
CA ASP A 163 3.89 10.99 12.76
C ASP A 163 3.03 9.73 12.76
N TYR A 164 1.96 9.74 13.56
CA TYR A 164 0.94 8.69 13.52
C TYR A 164 0.15 8.76 12.22
N LEU A 165 0.07 7.66 11.49
CA LEU A 165 -0.60 7.60 10.21
C LEU A 165 -1.74 6.55 10.20
N GLY A 166 -2.61 6.65 11.16
CA GLY A 166 -3.85 5.86 11.25
C GLY A 166 -3.61 4.35 11.11
N ILE A 167 -4.16 3.75 10.08
CA ILE A 167 -4.05 2.30 9.85
C ILE A 167 -2.63 1.80 9.51
N TYR A 168 -1.72 2.70 9.16
CA TYR A 168 -0.32 2.37 8.88
C TYR A 168 0.58 2.49 10.11
N GLY A 169 0.04 3.00 11.24
CA GLY A 169 0.77 3.17 12.49
C GLY A 169 1.74 4.35 12.48
N ASN A 170 2.85 4.21 13.21
CA ASN A 170 3.92 5.21 13.31
C ASN A 170 5.08 4.87 12.39
#